data_c829c21e6f9e4d449804548f5a685aaa
#
_entry.id   c829c21e6f9e4d449804548f5a685aaa
#
_cell.length_a   1.000
_cell.length_b   1.000
_cell.length_c   1.000
_cell.angle_alpha   90.00
_cell.angle_beta   90.00
_cell.angle_gamma   90.00
#
_symmetry.space_group_name_H-M   'P 1'
#
loop_
_entity.id
_entity.type
_entity.pdbx_description
1 polymer ?
#
loop_
_entity_poly.entity_id
_entity_poly.type
_entity_poly.pdbx_seq_one_letter_code
_entity_poly.pdbx_strand_id
1 'polypeptide(L)'
;MSRKLIILALFILIVIIVAAVTVFMLPQNGSVQPKAVIVDNLALMREASSNKDFVENATKILNEVGMEVDHFYLEEVTVNLYKNLGSYLIVILRVHSGMLGDDTYLFTSENIQKIGKYSQYLGKNKNYLGNACISTTGECFIAVGPSFIRDFSENFHDSVIIAMGCESLKTTALAEAFIAKGASVFIGWTREVTPEGTDNATLQLLRRFFIENKTVSKAVKDLVDKSTGAKLDFYPDKAENLKPFSLIEKLIVAKASFSIFLINQPLIFNESQFEINLSYRRLFRKF
;
A
#
# COMPACT_ATOMS: atom_id res chain seq x y z
N MET A 1 34.47 50.26 5.16
CA MET A 1 33.85 49.20 5.99
C MET A 1 34.72 48.99 7.22
N SER A 2 34.21 49.08 8.42
CA SER A 2 35.03 48.97 9.63
C SER A 2 35.59 47.53 9.78
N ARG A 3 36.81 47.38 10.32
CA ARG A 3 37.41 46.04 10.58
C ARG A 3 36.46 45.11 11.35
N LYS A 4 35.64 45.65 12.26
CA LYS A 4 34.63 44.88 13.02
C LYS A 4 33.53 44.30 12.13
N LEU A 5 33.07 45.03 11.10
CA LEU A 5 32.06 44.58 10.14
C LEU A 5 32.59 43.44 9.24
N ILE A 6 33.85 43.48 8.85
CA ILE A 6 34.52 42.46 8.05
C ILE A 6 34.62 41.15 8.87
N ILE A 7 35.04 41.26 10.13
CA ILE A 7 35.16 40.10 11.04
C ILE A 7 33.77 39.42 11.28
N LEU A 8 32.73 40.25 11.49
CA LEU A 8 31.38 39.75 11.69
C LEU A 8 30.84 39.03 10.42
N ALA A 9 31.09 39.61 9.24
CA ALA A 9 30.68 38.97 7.98
C ALA A 9 31.39 37.64 7.70
N LEU A 10 32.70 37.58 8.00
CA LEU A 10 33.45 36.31 7.91
C LEU A 10 32.96 35.25 8.91
N PHE A 11 32.63 35.66 10.12
CA PHE A 11 32.08 34.73 11.12
C PHE A 11 30.73 34.16 10.69
N ILE A 12 29.81 34.99 10.18
CA ILE A 12 28.51 34.57 9.64
C ILE A 12 28.72 33.62 8.46
N LEU A 13 29.64 33.92 7.55
CA LEU A 13 29.93 33.05 6.40
C LEU A 13 30.47 31.68 6.84
N ILE A 14 31.35 31.63 7.84
CA ILE A 14 31.87 30.38 8.41
C ILE A 14 30.74 29.57 9.05
N VAL A 15 29.85 30.22 9.81
CA VAL A 15 28.67 29.52 10.42
C VAL A 15 27.77 28.95 9.35
N ILE A 16 27.50 29.69 8.25
CA ILE A 16 26.69 29.18 7.13
C ILE A 16 27.38 28.00 6.44
N ILE A 17 28.70 28.09 6.21
CA ILE A 17 29.46 26.98 5.58
C ILE A 17 29.46 25.74 6.49
N VAL A 18 29.68 25.91 7.79
CA VAL A 18 29.66 24.80 8.76
C VAL A 18 28.27 24.20 8.83
N ALA A 19 27.20 25.00 8.86
CA ALA A 19 25.82 24.50 8.81
C ALA A 19 25.50 23.73 7.51
N ALA A 20 25.96 24.26 6.37
CA ALA A 20 25.80 23.58 5.08
C ALA A 20 26.58 22.27 5.02
N VAL A 21 27.81 22.23 5.52
CA VAL A 21 28.65 21.02 5.58
C VAL A 21 28.09 20.01 6.57
N THR A 22 27.57 20.44 7.73
CA THR A 22 26.92 19.52 8.68
C THR A 22 25.63 18.93 8.11
N VAL A 23 24.82 19.68 7.37
CA VAL A 23 23.64 19.16 6.66
C VAL A 23 24.04 18.18 5.56
N PHE A 24 25.16 18.44 4.86
CA PHE A 24 25.66 17.56 3.80
C PHE A 24 26.40 16.32 4.36
N MET A 25 27.03 16.43 5.53
CA MET A 25 27.75 15.35 6.21
C MET A 25 26.87 14.56 7.20
N LEU A 26 25.62 15.02 7.48
CA LEU A 26 24.67 14.14 8.13
C LEU A 26 24.58 12.88 7.26
N PRO A 27 24.86 11.68 7.81
CA PRO A 27 24.70 10.48 7.04
C PRO A 27 23.30 10.57 6.44
N GLN A 28 23.20 10.51 5.14
CA GLN A 28 21.97 10.27 4.40
C GLN A 28 21.53 8.84 4.80
N ASN A 29 21.22 8.71 6.12
CA ASN A 29 20.69 7.46 6.66
C ASN A 29 19.45 7.15 5.85
N GLY A 30 19.65 6.22 4.92
CA GLY A 30 18.77 5.71 3.94
C GLY A 30 17.49 6.53 3.79
N SER A 31 17.39 7.32 2.75
CA SER A 31 16.09 7.85 2.34
C SER A 31 15.17 6.64 2.29
N VAL A 32 14.31 6.48 3.29
CA VAL A 32 13.38 5.35 3.32
C VAL A 32 12.49 5.57 2.11
N GLN A 33 12.85 4.90 1.02
CA GLN A 33 12.07 4.96 -0.20
C GLN A 33 10.66 4.48 0.11
N PRO A 34 9.63 5.18 -0.36
CA PRO A 34 8.28 4.68 -0.23
C PRO A 34 8.18 3.32 -0.94
N LYS A 35 7.51 2.37 -0.29
CA LYS A 35 7.36 1.03 -0.83
C LYS A 35 5.99 0.83 -1.45
N ALA A 36 5.99 0.13 -2.57
CA ALA A 36 4.80 -0.42 -3.18
C ALA A 36 4.84 -1.94 -3.14
N VAL A 37 3.69 -2.58 -3.19
CA VAL A 37 3.58 -4.04 -3.30
C VAL A 37 2.60 -4.43 -4.39
N ILE A 38 2.96 -5.46 -5.15
CA ILE A 38 2.07 -6.17 -6.07
C ILE A 38 1.82 -7.55 -5.49
N VAL A 39 0.56 -7.81 -5.13
CA VAL A 39 0.09 -9.12 -4.66
C VAL A 39 -0.62 -9.78 -5.82
N ASP A 40 -0.07 -10.88 -6.36
CA ASP A 40 -0.51 -11.46 -7.63
C ASP A 40 -0.84 -12.94 -7.53
N ASN A 41 -2.11 -13.29 -7.65
CA ASN A 41 -2.55 -14.67 -7.77
C ASN A 41 -3.51 -14.92 -8.95
N LEU A 42 -3.61 -13.99 -9.90
CA LEU A 42 -4.51 -14.19 -11.06
C LEU A 42 -4.15 -15.42 -11.88
N ALA A 43 -2.89 -15.87 -11.86
CA ALA A 43 -2.46 -17.10 -12.54
C ALA A 43 -3.00 -18.40 -11.91
N LEU A 44 -3.72 -18.35 -10.78
CA LEU A 44 -4.51 -19.49 -10.28
C LEU A 44 -5.56 -19.95 -11.31
N MET A 45 -6.08 -19.05 -12.13
CA MET A 45 -6.80 -19.43 -13.33
C MET A 45 -5.80 -19.82 -14.42
N ARG A 46 -5.78 -21.07 -14.81
CA ARG A 46 -4.91 -21.61 -15.86
C ARG A 46 -5.03 -20.88 -17.22
N GLU A 47 -6.10 -20.14 -17.43
CA GLU A 47 -6.39 -19.36 -18.63
C GLU A 47 -5.84 -17.92 -18.58
N ALA A 48 -5.55 -17.40 -17.40
CA ALA A 48 -4.89 -16.11 -17.27
C ALA A 48 -3.39 -16.34 -17.50
N SER A 49 -2.90 -16.07 -18.71
CA SER A 49 -1.47 -15.98 -18.95
C SER A 49 -0.85 -15.11 -17.88
N SER A 50 0.20 -15.60 -17.22
CA SER A 50 0.99 -14.78 -16.30
C SER A 50 1.41 -13.52 -17.04
N ASN A 51 0.74 -12.41 -16.78
CA ASN A 51 1.04 -11.18 -17.49
C ASN A 51 2.32 -10.59 -16.89
N LYS A 52 3.45 -11.19 -17.27
CA LYS A 52 4.78 -10.65 -16.92
C LYS A 52 4.88 -9.19 -17.31
N ASP A 53 4.25 -8.82 -18.42
CA ASP A 53 4.26 -7.45 -18.93
C ASP A 53 3.55 -6.48 -17.98
N PHE A 54 2.47 -6.92 -17.29
CA PHE A 54 1.81 -6.07 -16.30
C PHE A 54 2.74 -5.75 -15.13
N VAL A 55 3.31 -6.77 -14.50
CA VAL A 55 4.17 -6.61 -13.32
C VAL A 55 5.41 -5.76 -13.66
N GLU A 56 6.04 -6.05 -14.80
CA GLU A 56 7.20 -5.29 -15.28
C GLU A 56 6.84 -3.82 -15.53
N ASN A 57 5.76 -3.55 -16.25
CA ASN A 57 5.31 -2.18 -16.56
C ASN A 57 4.86 -1.41 -15.31
N ALA A 58 4.12 -2.05 -14.40
CA ALA A 58 3.71 -1.43 -13.14
C ALA A 58 4.92 -1.09 -12.27
N THR A 59 5.86 -2.03 -12.14
CA THR A 59 7.12 -1.83 -11.42
C THR A 59 7.92 -0.67 -12.02
N LYS A 60 8.03 -0.60 -13.35
CA LYS A 60 8.73 0.49 -14.03
C LYS A 60 8.11 1.85 -13.71
N ILE A 61 6.78 1.98 -13.78
CA ILE A 61 6.07 3.23 -13.47
C ILE A 61 6.32 3.65 -12.01
N LEU A 62 6.26 2.72 -11.07
CA LEU A 62 6.46 3.00 -9.65
C LEU A 62 7.92 3.35 -9.33
N ASN A 63 8.88 2.67 -9.97
CA ASN A 63 10.31 3.00 -9.83
C ASN A 63 10.64 4.39 -10.41
N GLU A 64 9.98 4.83 -11.50
CA GLU A 64 10.15 6.18 -12.08
C GLU A 64 9.82 7.28 -11.07
N VAL A 65 8.96 7.02 -10.08
CA VAL A 65 8.62 7.96 -9.00
C VAL A 65 9.33 7.65 -7.68
N GLY A 66 10.37 6.83 -7.72
CA GLY A 66 11.26 6.56 -6.59
C GLY A 66 10.71 5.57 -5.56
N MET A 67 9.77 4.70 -5.93
CA MET A 67 9.28 3.64 -5.05
C MET A 67 10.07 2.34 -5.24
N GLU A 68 10.34 1.63 -4.15
CA GLU A 68 10.76 0.24 -4.17
C GLU A 68 9.52 -0.65 -4.29
N VAL A 69 9.56 -1.69 -5.15
CA VAL A 69 8.40 -2.55 -5.42
C VAL A 69 8.69 -3.98 -5.00
N ASP A 70 7.93 -4.47 -4.03
CA ASP A 70 7.90 -5.89 -3.67
C ASP A 70 6.81 -6.60 -4.48
N HIS A 71 7.06 -7.85 -4.89
CA HIS A 71 6.10 -8.66 -5.64
C HIS A 71 5.93 -10.03 -4.97
N PHE A 72 4.70 -10.31 -4.50
CA PHE A 72 4.30 -11.61 -3.97
C PHE A 72 3.46 -12.35 -5.02
N TYR A 73 3.90 -13.53 -5.38
CA TYR A 73 3.32 -14.28 -6.50
C TYR A 73 2.83 -15.66 -6.06
N LEU A 74 1.65 -16.07 -6.56
CA LEU A 74 1.02 -17.38 -6.34
C LEU A 74 1.06 -17.82 -4.87
N GLU A 75 1.84 -18.85 -4.52
CA GLU A 75 1.84 -19.50 -3.20
C GLU A 75 2.21 -18.55 -2.06
N GLU A 76 2.82 -17.41 -2.37
CA GLU A 76 3.13 -16.38 -1.38
C GLU A 76 1.89 -15.57 -0.96
N VAL A 77 0.81 -15.62 -1.76
CA VAL A 77 -0.43 -14.91 -1.48
C VAL A 77 -1.26 -15.70 -0.47
N THR A 78 -0.97 -15.50 0.79
CA THR A 78 -1.56 -16.22 1.93
C THR A 78 -2.45 -15.32 2.77
N VAL A 79 -3.27 -15.91 3.66
CA VAL A 79 -4.02 -15.15 4.68
C VAL A 79 -3.10 -14.27 5.52
N ASN A 80 -1.90 -14.76 5.86
CA ASN A 80 -0.94 -14.00 6.65
C ASN A 80 -0.35 -12.81 5.87
N LEU A 81 -0.22 -12.89 4.55
CA LEU A 81 0.22 -11.76 3.74
C LEU A 81 -0.74 -10.57 3.92
N TYR A 82 -2.06 -10.79 3.84
CA TYR A 82 -3.05 -9.73 4.03
C TYR A 82 -3.00 -9.05 5.41
N LYS A 83 -2.40 -9.69 6.41
CA LYS A 83 -2.16 -9.05 7.72
C LYS A 83 -1.03 -8.03 7.67
N ASN A 84 -0.04 -8.23 6.81
CA ASN A 84 1.27 -7.58 6.84
C ASN A 84 1.47 -6.58 5.68
N LEU A 85 0.39 -6.05 5.11
CA LEU A 85 0.45 -5.09 4.00
C LEU A 85 0.52 -3.62 4.46
N GLY A 86 0.45 -3.35 5.76
CA GLY A 86 0.34 -1.99 6.31
C GLY A 86 1.55 -1.10 6.07
N SER A 87 2.73 -1.68 5.82
CA SER A 87 3.98 -0.94 5.59
C SER A 87 4.10 -0.32 4.20
N TYR A 88 3.23 -0.70 3.26
CA TYR A 88 3.29 -0.24 1.87
C TYR A 88 2.43 1.00 1.66
N LEU A 89 2.99 1.99 0.96
CA LEU A 89 2.27 3.18 0.55
C LEU A 89 1.29 2.89 -0.60
N ILE A 90 1.67 1.97 -1.50
CA ILE A 90 0.83 1.52 -2.60
C ILE A 90 0.68 0.01 -2.50
N VAL A 91 -0.58 -0.45 -2.48
CA VAL A 91 -0.91 -1.88 -2.46
C VAL A 91 -1.74 -2.20 -3.69
N ILE A 92 -1.17 -2.96 -4.61
CA ILE A 92 -1.84 -3.43 -5.83
C ILE A 92 -2.24 -4.89 -5.59
N LEU A 93 -3.54 -5.12 -5.46
CA LEU A 93 -4.13 -6.44 -5.25
C LEU A 93 -4.57 -7.01 -6.61
N ARG A 94 -3.64 -7.59 -7.36
CA ARG A 94 -3.90 -8.33 -8.60
C ARG A 94 -4.33 -9.76 -8.27
N VAL A 95 -5.46 -9.86 -7.60
CA VAL A 95 -5.99 -11.11 -7.05
C VAL A 95 -7.44 -11.31 -7.49
N HIS A 96 -7.87 -12.58 -7.52
CA HIS A 96 -9.30 -12.85 -7.66
C HIS A 96 -10.07 -12.28 -6.48
N SER A 97 -11.26 -11.80 -6.77
CA SER A 97 -12.25 -11.44 -5.76
C SER A 97 -13.65 -11.75 -6.24
N GLY A 98 -14.57 -11.81 -5.32
CA GLY A 98 -15.97 -12.08 -5.62
C GLY A 98 -16.85 -11.95 -4.39
N MET A 99 -18.16 -11.94 -4.63
CA MET A 99 -19.15 -11.83 -3.58
C MET A 99 -19.28 -13.14 -2.80
N LEU A 100 -19.29 -13.05 -1.47
CA LEU A 100 -19.69 -14.10 -0.57
C LEU A 100 -20.75 -13.52 0.39
N GLY A 101 -22.02 -13.85 0.14
CA GLY A 101 -23.14 -13.10 0.73
C GLY A 101 -23.16 -11.68 0.19
N ASP A 102 -23.20 -10.69 1.10
CA ASP A 102 -23.30 -9.28 0.75
C ASP A 102 -21.92 -8.58 0.68
N ASP A 103 -20.84 -9.30 0.94
CA ASP A 103 -19.49 -8.73 1.01
C ASP A 103 -18.57 -9.27 -0.09
N THR A 104 -17.63 -8.45 -0.54
CA THR A 104 -16.55 -8.87 -1.43
C THR A 104 -15.39 -9.47 -0.63
N TYR A 105 -14.90 -10.63 -1.09
CA TYR A 105 -13.76 -11.35 -0.52
C TYR A 105 -12.59 -11.39 -1.49
N LEU A 106 -11.37 -11.25 -0.98
CA LEU A 106 -10.12 -11.35 -1.71
C LEU A 106 -9.59 -12.78 -1.62
N PHE A 107 -9.28 -13.43 -2.74
CA PHE A 107 -8.76 -14.78 -2.75
C PHE A 107 -7.30 -14.81 -2.29
N THR A 108 -6.97 -15.85 -1.55
CA THR A 108 -5.58 -16.28 -1.33
C THR A 108 -5.24 -17.41 -2.31
N SER A 109 -3.98 -17.84 -2.33
CA SER A 109 -3.55 -19.04 -3.04
C SER A 109 -3.56 -20.29 -2.14
N GLU A 110 -4.07 -20.17 -0.92
CA GLU A 110 -4.18 -21.30 -0.01
C GLU A 110 -5.46 -22.11 -0.28
N ASN A 111 -5.27 -23.38 -0.63
CA ASN A 111 -6.40 -24.29 -0.85
C ASN A 111 -7.29 -24.35 0.41
N ILE A 112 -8.61 -24.40 0.22
CA ILE A 112 -9.61 -24.39 1.30
C ILE A 112 -9.41 -25.53 2.32
N GLN A 113 -8.83 -26.66 1.93
CA GLN A 113 -8.52 -27.76 2.83
C GLN A 113 -7.54 -27.37 3.95
N LYS A 114 -6.76 -26.29 3.75
CA LYS A 114 -5.82 -25.75 4.74
C LYS A 114 -6.49 -24.79 5.74
N ILE A 115 -7.80 -24.55 5.65
CA ILE A 115 -8.50 -23.55 6.50
C ILE A 115 -8.36 -23.83 7.99
N GLY A 116 -8.16 -25.08 8.37
CA GLY A 116 -7.91 -25.49 9.76
C GLY A 116 -6.70 -24.82 10.41
N LYS A 117 -5.69 -24.40 9.62
CA LYS A 117 -4.54 -23.57 10.10
C LYS A 117 -4.99 -22.25 10.74
N TYR A 118 -6.17 -21.79 10.37
CA TYR A 118 -6.72 -20.50 10.75
C TYR A 118 -7.93 -20.63 11.67
N SER A 119 -7.99 -21.73 12.45
CA SER A 119 -9.09 -22.03 13.38
C SER A 119 -9.42 -20.88 14.33
N GLN A 120 -8.42 -20.06 14.72
CA GLN A 120 -8.61 -18.87 15.55
C GLN A 120 -9.51 -17.79 14.89
N TYR A 121 -9.67 -17.84 13.57
CA TYR A 121 -10.52 -16.90 12.80
C TYR A 121 -11.88 -17.52 12.41
N LEU A 122 -12.11 -18.80 12.74
CA LEU A 122 -13.34 -19.51 12.42
C LEU A 122 -14.31 -19.50 13.61
N GLY A 123 -15.63 -19.62 13.33
CA GLY A 123 -16.64 -19.89 14.36
C GLY A 123 -17.01 -18.74 15.30
N LYS A 124 -16.53 -17.53 15.08
CA LYS A 124 -16.97 -16.32 15.78
C LYS A 124 -17.95 -15.59 14.85
N ASN A 125 -19.00 -14.98 15.38
CA ASN A 125 -20.10 -14.28 14.67
C ASN A 125 -19.66 -13.26 13.58
N LYS A 126 -18.46 -13.42 13.03
CA LYS A 126 -17.87 -12.59 11.98
C LYS A 126 -17.29 -13.51 10.89
N ASN A 127 -17.66 -13.24 9.66
CA ASN A 127 -17.16 -13.94 8.49
C ASN A 127 -15.77 -13.41 8.12
N TYR A 128 -14.73 -13.81 8.86
CA TYR A 128 -13.37 -13.37 8.59
C TYR A 128 -12.78 -14.01 7.33
N LEU A 129 -12.98 -15.31 7.19
CA LEU A 129 -12.50 -16.11 6.08
C LEU A 129 -13.67 -16.78 5.39
N GLY A 130 -13.58 -16.91 4.07
CA GLY A 130 -14.57 -17.55 3.22
C GLY A 130 -13.98 -18.69 2.40
N ASN A 131 -14.88 -19.52 1.87
CA ASN A 131 -14.57 -20.50 0.84
C ASN A 131 -14.94 -19.89 -0.51
N ALA A 132 -13.95 -19.68 -1.36
CA ALA A 132 -14.13 -19.09 -2.68
C ALA A 132 -13.63 -20.05 -3.75
N CYS A 133 -14.51 -20.41 -4.69
CA CYS A 133 -14.20 -21.37 -5.73
C CYS A 133 -14.15 -20.68 -7.10
N ILE A 134 -13.14 -21.04 -7.89
CA ILE A 134 -13.04 -20.63 -9.29
C ILE A 134 -14.03 -21.48 -10.10
N SER A 135 -14.98 -20.82 -10.75
CA SER A 135 -16.09 -21.51 -11.45
C SER A 135 -15.61 -22.39 -12.63
N THR A 136 -14.53 -22.00 -13.30
CA THR A 136 -14.00 -22.70 -14.47
C THR A 136 -13.21 -23.96 -14.12
N THR A 137 -12.53 -23.99 -12.97
CA THR A 137 -11.70 -25.13 -12.54
C THR A 137 -12.35 -25.94 -11.42
N GLY A 138 -13.31 -25.38 -10.68
CA GLY A 138 -13.88 -25.96 -9.46
C GLY A 138 -12.90 -25.97 -8.27
N GLU A 139 -11.71 -25.40 -8.41
CA GLU A 139 -10.75 -25.31 -7.32
C GLU A 139 -11.18 -24.24 -6.32
N CYS A 140 -11.07 -24.58 -5.02
CA CYS A 140 -11.52 -23.71 -3.94
C CYS A 140 -10.36 -23.27 -3.05
N PHE A 141 -10.39 -21.99 -2.71
CA PHE A 141 -9.34 -21.30 -1.96
C PHE A 141 -9.91 -20.60 -0.73
N ILE A 142 -9.06 -20.35 0.24
CA ILE A 142 -9.39 -19.48 1.37
C ILE A 142 -9.47 -18.06 0.85
N ALA A 143 -10.54 -17.33 1.19
CA ALA A 143 -10.70 -15.93 0.86
C ALA A 143 -10.81 -15.08 2.13
N VAL A 144 -10.29 -13.87 2.05
CA VAL A 144 -10.20 -12.90 3.15
C VAL A 144 -11.31 -11.87 3.00
N GLY A 145 -12.16 -11.75 4.02
CA GLY A 145 -13.28 -10.81 4.03
C GLY A 145 -12.97 -9.47 4.70
N PRO A 146 -13.90 -8.50 4.59
CA PRO A 146 -13.74 -7.16 5.17
C PRO A 146 -13.46 -7.16 6.67
N SER A 147 -14.16 -8.03 7.42
CA SER A 147 -13.96 -8.15 8.87
C SER A 147 -12.54 -8.58 9.24
N PHE A 148 -11.89 -9.44 8.43
CA PHE A 148 -10.52 -9.84 8.66
C PHE A 148 -9.56 -8.66 8.47
N ILE A 149 -9.71 -7.89 7.40
CA ILE A 149 -8.88 -6.69 7.16
C ILE A 149 -9.03 -5.73 8.34
N ARG A 150 -10.26 -5.44 8.77
CA ARG A 150 -10.56 -4.50 9.86
C ARG A 150 -9.94 -4.91 11.19
N ASP A 151 -10.01 -6.19 11.53
CA ASP A 151 -9.68 -6.65 12.88
C ASP A 151 -8.21 -7.14 12.99
N PHE A 152 -7.60 -7.62 11.91
CA PHE A 152 -6.30 -8.32 11.98
C PHE A 152 -5.19 -7.76 11.10
N SER A 153 -5.48 -6.94 10.08
CA SER A 153 -4.42 -6.33 9.29
C SER A 153 -3.70 -5.24 10.09
N GLU A 154 -2.44 -5.02 9.79
CA GLU A 154 -1.68 -3.87 10.26
C GLU A 154 -2.34 -2.56 9.85
N ASN A 155 -2.00 -1.47 10.53
CA ASN A 155 -2.49 -0.17 10.11
C ASN A 155 -1.77 0.28 8.83
N PHE A 156 -2.55 0.78 7.90
CA PHE A 156 -2.06 1.44 6.71
C PHE A 156 -1.73 2.91 7.05
N HIS A 157 -0.68 3.41 6.45
CA HIS A 157 -0.21 4.77 6.70
C HIS A 157 -0.44 5.64 5.46
N ASP A 158 -1.66 6.16 5.31
CA ASP A 158 -2.09 6.94 4.14
C ASP A 158 -2.01 6.18 2.80
N SER A 159 -2.07 4.85 2.84
CA SER A 159 -1.86 3.99 1.68
C SER A 159 -2.94 4.14 0.61
N VAL A 160 -2.56 3.92 -0.64
CA VAL A 160 -3.48 3.74 -1.77
C VAL A 160 -3.65 2.26 -2.03
N ILE A 161 -4.88 1.77 -1.95
CA ILE A 161 -5.22 0.37 -2.24
C ILE A 161 -5.85 0.31 -3.64
N ILE A 162 -5.30 -0.52 -4.52
CA ILE A 162 -5.81 -0.76 -5.87
C ILE A 162 -6.19 -2.23 -5.98
N ALA A 163 -7.50 -2.51 -5.94
CA ALA A 163 -8.04 -3.86 -6.00
C ALA A 163 -8.48 -4.19 -7.43
N MET A 164 -7.73 -5.09 -8.07
CA MET A 164 -7.89 -5.42 -9.48
C MET A 164 -8.90 -6.55 -9.76
N GLY A 165 -9.38 -7.22 -8.72
CA GLY A 165 -10.31 -8.34 -8.86
C GLY A 165 -11.76 -7.92 -9.13
N CYS A 166 -12.57 -8.91 -9.55
CA CYS A 166 -13.99 -8.73 -9.85
C CYS A 166 -14.76 -8.16 -8.65
N GLU A 167 -15.68 -7.23 -8.91
CA GLU A 167 -16.62 -6.72 -7.91
C GLU A 167 -15.95 -6.17 -6.63
N SER A 168 -14.68 -5.80 -6.71
CA SER A 168 -13.89 -5.36 -5.55
C SER A 168 -14.43 -4.08 -4.89
N LEU A 169 -15.22 -3.29 -5.62
CA LEU A 169 -15.93 -2.12 -5.12
C LEU A 169 -17.43 -2.14 -5.52
N LYS A 170 -18.03 -3.32 -5.61
CA LYS A 170 -19.48 -3.47 -5.82
C LYS A 170 -20.26 -3.05 -4.59
N THR A 171 -19.71 -3.34 -3.41
CA THR A 171 -20.14 -2.84 -2.11
C THR A 171 -18.98 -2.09 -1.45
N THR A 172 -19.26 -1.26 -0.45
CA THR A 172 -18.21 -0.46 0.21
C THR A 172 -17.54 -1.18 1.37
N ALA A 173 -18.07 -2.31 1.83
CA ALA A 173 -17.60 -2.97 3.06
C ALA A 173 -16.11 -3.29 3.07
N LEU A 174 -15.57 -3.79 1.93
CA LEU A 174 -14.14 -4.08 1.81
C LEU A 174 -13.32 -2.77 1.83
N ALA A 175 -13.74 -1.76 1.07
CA ALA A 175 -13.10 -0.45 1.06
C ALA A 175 -13.11 0.21 2.45
N GLU A 176 -14.25 0.19 3.13
CA GLU A 176 -14.40 0.70 4.50
C GLU A 176 -13.44 0.03 5.48
N ALA A 177 -13.21 -1.28 5.32
CA ALA A 177 -12.27 -2.02 6.16
C ALA A 177 -10.83 -1.49 6.00
N PHE A 178 -10.37 -1.28 4.77
CA PHE A 178 -9.05 -0.70 4.49
C PHE A 178 -8.94 0.75 4.98
N ILE A 179 -9.98 1.57 4.75
CA ILE A 179 -10.02 2.97 5.22
C ILE A 179 -10.01 3.04 6.76
N ALA A 180 -10.76 2.17 7.44
CA ALA A 180 -10.76 2.09 8.90
C ALA A 180 -9.39 1.71 9.48
N LYS A 181 -8.56 1.03 8.68
CA LYS A 181 -7.17 0.69 9.04
C LYS A 181 -6.15 1.76 8.62
N GLY A 182 -6.59 2.89 8.07
CA GLY A 182 -5.72 4.05 7.78
C GLY A 182 -5.32 4.22 6.31
N ALA A 183 -5.89 3.45 5.38
CA ALA A 183 -5.73 3.73 3.95
C ALA A 183 -6.41 5.07 3.58
N SER A 184 -5.81 5.82 2.68
CA SER A 184 -6.36 7.10 2.20
C SER A 184 -7.43 6.92 1.14
N VAL A 185 -7.28 5.89 0.30
CA VAL A 185 -8.22 5.58 -0.77
C VAL A 185 -8.16 4.10 -1.13
N PHE A 186 -9.32 3.56 -1.48
CA PHE A 186 -9.49 2.25 -2.09
C PHE A 186 -10.05 2.46 -3.50
N ILE A 187 -9.39 1.87 -4.49
CA ILE A 187 -9.78 1.93 -5.91
C ILE A 187 -10.11 0.50 -6.33
N GLY A 188 -11.28 0.30 -6.94
CA GLY A 188 -11.73 -1.05 -7.28
C GLY A 188 -12.80 -1.07 -8.36
N TRP A 189 -13.22 -2.26 -8.75
CA TRP A 189 -14.17 -2.50 -9.83
C TRP A 189 -15.60 -2.65 -9.31
N THR A 190 -16.53 -1.98 -9.98
CA THR A 190 -17.96 -2.03 -9.62
C THR A 190 -18.68 -3.31 -10.08
N ARG A 191 -18.06 -4.08 -10.98
CA ARG A 191 -18.60 -5.32 -11.56
C ARG A 191 -17.48 -6.32 -11.85
N GLU A 192 -17.84 -7.45 -12.46
CA GLU A 192 -16.86 -8.41 -13.00
C GLU A 192 -15.97 -7.76 -14.06
N VAL A 193 -14.71 -8.12 -14.08
CA VAL A 193 -13.70 -7.58 -14.97
C VAL A 193 -12.84 -8.70 -15.54
N THR A 194 -12.40 -8.53 -16.79
CA THR A 194 -11.44 -9.46 -17.40
C THR A 194 -10.02 -9.21 -16.93
N PRO A 195 -9.14 -10.23 -16.88
CA PRO A 195 -7.73 -10.04 -16.57
C PRO A 195 -7.05 -8.98 -17.44
N GLU A 196 -7.30 -9.00 -18.75
CA GLU A 196 -6.76 -8.01 -19.68
C GLU A 196 -7.34 -6.60 -19.41
N GLY A 197 -8.64 -6.50 -19.15
CA GLY A 197 -9.31 -5.23 -18.87
C GLY A 197 -8.75 -4.56 -17.61
N THR A 198 -8.59 -5.34 -16.52
CA THR A 198 -8.05 -4.81 -15.27
C THR A 198 -6.58 -4.44 -15.37
N ASP A 199 -5.74 -5.24 -16.06
CA ASP A 199 -4.33 -4.95 -16.28
C ASP A 199 -4.15 -3.63 -17.05
N ASN A 200 -4.85 -3.48 -18.18
CA ASN A 200 -4.77 -2.29 -19.02
C ASN A 200 -5.26 -1.04 -18.29
N ALA A 201 -6.37 -1.12 -17.56
CA ALA A 201 -6.91 0.01 -16.81
C ALA A 201 -5.98 0.39 -15.64
N THR A 202 -5.43 -0.58 -14.94
CA THR A 202 -4.52 -0.30 -13.82
C THR A 202 -3.21 0.33 -14.29
N LEU A 203 -2.62 -0.10 -15.40
CA LEU A 203 -1.44 0.57 -15.96
C LEU A 203 -1.75 2.02 -16.37
N GLN A 204 -2.93 2.29 -16.94
CA GLN A 204 -3.35 3.65 -17.23
C GLN A 204 -3.58 4.48 -15.96
N LEU A 205 -4.21 3.89 -14.92
CA LEU A 205 -4.38 4.51 -13.62
C LEU A 205 -3.04 4.93 -13.03
N LEU A 206 -2.06 4.01 -12.98
CA LEU A 206 -0.73 4.27 -12.44
C LEU A 206 -0.04 5.42 -13.18
N ARG A 207 -0.08 5.43 -14.53
CA ARG A 207 0.49 6.53 -15.32
C ARG A 207 -0.20 7.87 -15.02
N ARG A 208 -1.53 7.90 -15.06
CA ARG A 208 -2.31 9.13 -14.80
C ARG A 208 -2.08 9.65 -13.39
N PHE A 209 -2.06 8.76 -12.40
CA PHE A 209 -1.92 9.13 -11.00
C PHE A 209 -0.48 9.54 -10.68
N PHE A 210 0.51 8.69 -10.96
CA PHE A 210 1.89 8.92 -10.54
C PHE A 210 2.71 9.78 -11.51
N ILE A 211 2.62 9.54 -12.83
CA ILE A 211 3.45 10.26 -13.81
C ILE A 211 2.80 11.61 -14.18
N GLU A 212 1.49 11.61 -14.45
CA GLU A 212 0.77 12.82 -14.81
C GLU A 212 0.29 13.63 -13.60
N ASN A 213 0.51 13.14 -12.38
CA ASN A 213 0.13 13.77 -11.10
C ASN A 213 -1.35 14.20 -11.06
N LYS A 214 -2.23 13.40 -11.64
CA LYS A 214 -3.68 13.64 -11.60
C LYS A 214 -4.24 13.30 -10.22
N THR A 215 -5.36 13.93 -9.86
CA THR A 215 -6.14 13.53 -8.68
C THR A 215 -6.76 12.16 -8.91
N VAL A 216 -7.13 11.45 -7.83
CA VAL A 216 -7.79 10.13 -7.90
C VAL A 216 -8.97 10.17 -8.85
N SER A 217 -9.90 11.13 -8.69
CA SER A 217 -11.07 11.24 -9.55
C SER A 217 -10.74 11.41 -11.04
N LYS A 218 -9.68 12.17 -11.36
CA LYS A 218 -9.22 12.34 -12.74
C LYS A 218 -8.46 11.12 -13.26
N ALA A 219 -7.76 10.40 -12.39
CA ALA A 219 -6.99 9.21 -12.75
C ALA A 219 -7.89 8.02 -13.09
N VAL A 220 -8.98 7.80 -12.33
CA VAL A 220 -9.95 6.71 -12.59
C VAL A 220 -10.95 7.05 -13.70
N LYS A 221 -11.10 8.32 -14.06
CA LYS A 221 -12.11 8.77 -15.03
C LYS A 221 -12.01 7.99 -16.34
N ASP A 222 -13.15 7.47 -16.79
CA ASP A 222 -13.31 6.74 -18.06
C ASP A 222 -12.47 5.43 -18.16
N LEU A 223 -11.96 4.92 -17.03
CA LEU A 223 -11.34 3.61 -16.99
C LEU A 223 -12.44 2.54 -16.88
N VAL A 224 -12.60 1.82 -17.97
CA VAL A 224 -13.68 0.84 -18.16
C VAL A 224 -13.09 -0.41 -18.80
N ASP A 225 -13.45 -1.58 -18.30
CA ASP A 225 -13.27 -2.81 -19.07
C ASP A 225 -14.31 -2.83 -20.22
N LYS A 226 -13.83 -2.74 -21.43
CA LYS A 226 -14.70 -2.67 -22.63
C LYS A 226 -15.48 -3.96 -22.86
N SER A 227 -14.99 -5.09 -22.37
CA SER A 227 -15.64 -6.40 -22.57
C SER A 227 -16.84 -6.60 -21.65
N THR A 228 -16.76 -6.12 -20.41
CA THR A 228 -17.79 -6.32 -19.39
C THR A 228 -18.60 -5.06 -19.09
N GLY A 229 -18.08 -3.88 -19.47
CA GLY A 229 -18.64 -2.59 -19.10
C GLY A 229 -18.41 -2.23 -17.62
N ALA A 230 -17.55 -2.98 -16.92
CA ALA A 230 -17.15 -2.65 -15.55
C ALA A 230 -16.40 -1.33 -15.52
N LYS A 231 -16.68 -0.52 -14.49
CA LYS A 231 -16.01 0.77 -14.27
C LYS A 231 -15.07 0.66 -13.09
N LEU A 232 -13.90 1.26 -13.22
CA LEU A 232 -13.02 1.50 -12.09
C LEU A 232 -13.50 2.73 -11.34
N ASP A 233 -13.65 2.61 -10.03
CA ASP A 233 -14.16 3.66 -9.16
C ASP A 233 -13.35 3.71 -7.85
N PHE A 234 -13.63 4.65 -6.97
CA PHE A 234 -12.87 4.83 -5.71
C PHE A 234 -13.78 5.14 -4.52
N TYR A 235 -13.27 4.85 -3.34
CA TYR A 235 -13.89 5.14 -2.05
C TYR A 235 -12.81 5.63 -1.05
N PRO A 236 -13.07 6.59 -0.16
CA PRO A 236 -14.30 7.40 -0.03
C PRO A 236 -14.32 8.61 -0.98
N ASP A 237 -15.48 9.20 -1.20
CA ASP A 237 -15.66 10.36 -2.09
C ASP A 237 -14.73 11.53 -1.74
N LYS A 238 -14.48 11.74 -0.44
CA LYS A 238 -13.55 12.79 0.04
C LYS A 238 -12.12 12.65 -0.52
N ALA A 239 -11.74 11.47 -1.04
CA ALA A 239 -10.44 11.24 -1.67
C ALA A 239 -10.35 11.72 -3.13
N GLU A 240 -11.42 12.29 -3.69
CA GLU A 240 -11.50 12.74 -5.10
C GLU A 240 -10.31 13.60 -5.54
N ASN A 241 -9.85 14.50 -4.66
CA ASN A 241 -8.78 15.46 -4.89
C ASN A 241 -7.40 14.98 -4.41
N LEU A 242 -7.30 13.75 -3.90
CA LEU A 242 -6.03 13.17 -3.45
C LEU A 242 -5.04 13.05 -4.61
N LYS A 243 -3.80 13.46 -4.37
CA LYS A 243 -2.69 13.38 -5.33
C LYS A 243 -1.55 12.52 -4.78
N PRO A 244 -0.77 11.82 -5.64
CA PRO A 244 0.31 10.95 -5.19
C PRO A 244 1.42 11.70 -4.45
N PHE A 245 1.82 12.88 -4.95
CA PHE A 245 2.89 13.66 -4.32
C PHE A 245 2.55 14.15 -2.92
N SER A 246 1.29 14.44 -2.64
CA SER A 246 0.87 14.82 -1.28
C SER A 246 1.03 13.66 -0.28
N LEU A 247 0.95 12.41 -0.72
CA LEU A 247 1.19 11.21 0.10
C LEU A 247 2.68 11.02 0.37
N ILE A 248 3.50 11.17 -0.66
CA ILE A 248 4.97 11.06 -0.57
C ILE A 248 5.54 12.16 0.32
N GLU A 249 5.10 13.41 0.15
CA GLU A 249 5.50 14.55 0.98
C GLU A 249 5.14 14.33 2.45
N LYS A 250 3.93 13.89 2.75
CA LYS A 250 3.51 13.56 4.13
C LYS A 250 4.42 12.51 4.76
N LEU A 251 4.76 11.45 4.01
CA LEU A 251 5.64 10.39 4.49
C LEU A 251 7.04 10.93 4.81
N ILE A 252 7.61 11.79 3.94
CA ILE A 252 8.91 12.41 4.13
C ILE A 252 8.89 13.34 5.35
N VAL A 253 7.89 14.19 5.48
CA VAL A 253 7.74 15.13 6.60
C VAL A 253 7.54 14.39 7.92
N ALA A 254 6.68 13.38 7.97
CA ALA A 254 6.45 12.58 9.18
C ALA A 254 7.76 11.92 9.66
N LYS A 255 8.54 11.36 8.75
CA LYS A 255 9.84 10.71 9.09
C LYS A 255 10.89 11.73 9.52
N ALA A 256 10.98 12.88 8.86
CA ALA A 256 11.90 13.95 9.27
C ALA A 256 11.57 14.48 10.67
N SER A 257 10.30 14.70 10.96
CA SER A 257 9.83 15.15 12.28
C SER A 257 10.15 14.12 13.38
N PHE A 258 9.97 12.84 13.08
CA PHE A 258 10.30 11.76 14.01
C PHE A 258 11.81 11.66 14.27
N SER A 259 12.64 11.81 13.24
CA SER A 259 14.11 11.83 13.39
C SER A 259 14.57 13.01 14.24
N ILE A 260 14.01 14.20 14.05
CA ILE A 260 14.30 15.40 14.87
C ILE A 260 13.85 15.17 16.31
N PHE A 261 12.69 14.55 16.54
CA PHE A 261 12.21 14.21 17.88
C PHE A 261 13.19 13.26 18.61
N LEU A 262 13.69 12.24 17.93
CA LEU A 262 14.67 11.29 18.51
C LEU A 262 16.00 11.95 18.85
N ILE A 263 16.47 12.91 18.06
CA ILE A 263 17.72 13.64 18.30
C ILE A 263 17.59 14.59 19.50
N ASN A 264 16.43 15.20 19.69
CA ASN A 264 16.16 16.17 20.76
C ASN A 264 15.71 15.55 22.09
N GLN A 265 15.64 14.21 22.20
CA GLN A 265 15.42 13.56 23.49
C GLN A 265 16.66 13.72 24.36
N PRO A 266 16.56 14.31 25.56
CA PRO A 266 17.69 14.36 26.49
C PRO A 266 18.13 12.92 26.79
N LEU A 267 19.44 12.69 26.77
CA LEU A 267 20.07 11.43 27.16
C LEU A 267 19.87 11.21 28.67
N ILE A 268 18.63 10.99 29.10
CA ILE A 268 18.35 10.53 30.46
C ILE A 268 18.49 9.02 30.42
N PHE A 269 19.64 8.52 30.85
CA PHE A 269 19.89 7.11 31.07
C PHE A 269 19.01 6.60 32.22
N ASN A 270 17.83 6.08 31.85
CA ASN A 270 17.01 5.31 32.77
C ASN A 270 16.74 3.95 32.10
N GLU A 271 17.07 2.84 32.77
CA GLU A 271 16.97 1.48 32.18
C GLU A 271 15.58 1.15 31.63
N SER A 272 14.52 1.71 32.23
CA SER A 272 13.14 1.56 31.74
C SER A 272 12.86 2.21 30.38
N GLN A 273 13.63 3.25 30.00
CA GLN A 273 13.53 3.92 28.70
C GLN A 273 14.32 3.17 27.61
N PHE A 274 15.29 2.34 28.01
CA PHE A 274 16.05 1.51 27.07
C PHE A 274 15.19 0.41 26.45
N GLU A 275 14.29 -0.20 27.23
CA GLU A 275 13.33 -1.19 26.77
C GLU A 275 12.29 -0.58 25.78
N ILE A 276 11.79 0.62 26.08
CA ILE A 276 10.86 1.35 25.22
C ILE A 276 11.57 1.72 23.90
N ASN A 277 12.78 2.25 23.93
CA ASN A 277 13.57 2.57 22.75
C ASN A 277 13.92 1.33 21.90
N LEU A 278 14.21 0.19 22.54
CA LEU A 278 14.41 -1.09 21.86
C LEU A 278 13.12 -1.62 21.22
N SER A 279 11.98 -1.44 21.85
CA SER A 279 10.66 -1.76 21.30
C SER A 279 10.35 -0.92 20.06
N TYR A 280 10.57 0.39 20.14
CA TYR A 280 10.42 1.29 18.98
C TYR A 280 11.44 0.97 17.87
N ARG A 281 12.71 0.70 18.19
CA ARG A 281 13.72 0.29 17.19
C ARG A 281 13.40 -1.06 16.56
N ARG A 282 12.75 -1.99 17.26
CA ARG A 282 12.26 -3.25 16.68
C ARG A 282 11.05 -3.04 15.80
N LEU A 283 10.16 -2.10 16.13
CA LEU A 283 9.04 -1.70 15.26
C LEU A 283 9.55 -1.12 13.93
N PHE A 284 10.59 -0.28 13.96
CA PHE A 284 11.14 0.39 12.77
C PHE A 284 12.24 -0.39 12.02
N ARG A 285 12.76 -1.50 12.56
CA ARG A 285 13.60 -2.45 11.78
C ARG A 285 12.80 -3.43 10.92
N LYS A 286 11.48 -3.44 11.08
CA LYS A 286 10.55 -4.21 10.23
C LYS A 286 9.89 -3.35 9.13
N PHE A 287 10.33 -2.10 9.01
CA PHE A 287 9.91 -1.17 7.95
C PHE A 287 11.02 -0.99 6.94
#